data_5a9e2abaa5549d8ff159c39ba94fc48f
#
_entry.id   5a9e2abaa5549d8ff159c39ba94fc48f
#
_cell.length_a   1.000
_cell.length_b   1.000
_cell.length_c   1.000
_cell.angle_alpha   90.00
_cell.angle_beta   90.00
_cell.angle_gamma   90.00
#
_symmetry.space_group_name_H-M   'P 1'
#
loop_
_entity.id
_entity.type
_entity.pdbx_description
1 polymer ?
#
loop_
_entity_poly.entity_id
_entity_poly.type
_entity_poly.pdbx_seq_one_letter_code
_entity_poly.pdbx_strand_id
1 'polypeptide(L)'
;MTHTCKQDNTTMIEKRHQEICDNIHETWLWKNAAYGDSFHQLYNDLGIISAVTQITHKYNRLKTLAKDKSNSIDTRDESIIDTLLDMANYCIMTAMEIEREKEHQCTCSCKCSSETDEED
;
A
#
# COMPACT_ATOMS: atom_id res chain seq x y z
N MET A 1 -8.42 -37.04 10.75
CA MET A 1 -8.55 -36.67 9.35
C MET A 1 -9.20 -35.32 9.17
N THR A 2 -10.16 -35.00 9.99
CA THR A 2 -10.84 -33.72 9.85
C THR A 2 -9.92 -32.55 10.14
N HIS A 3 -8.93 -32.74 11.01
CA HIS A 3 -8.00 -31.63 11.24
C HIS A 3 -7.20 -31.31 9.99
N THR A 4 -6.89 -32.31 9.21
CA THR A 4 -6.09 -32.10 8.00
C THR A 4 -6.78 -31.14 7.07
N CYS A 5 -8.07 -31.29 6.89
CA CYS A 5 -8.83 -30.41 6.02
C CYS A 5 -8.82 -28.97 6.52
N LYS A 6 -9.01 -28.79 7.83
CA LYS A 6 -9.01 -27.45 8.39
C LYS A 6 -7.63 -26.80 8.26
N GLN A 7 -6.60 -27.57 8.53
CA GLN A 7 -5.25 -27.04 8.40
C GLN A 7 -4.95 -26.66 6.97
N ASP A 8 -5.36 -27.51 6.02
CA ASP A 8 -5.14 -27.21 4.62
C ASP A 8 -5.82 -25.91 4.24
N ASN A 9 -7.06 -25.71 4.70
CA ASN A 9 -7.79 -24.51 4.36
C ASN A 9 -7.10 -23.27 4.92
N THR A 10 -6.68 -23.34 6.17
CA THR A 10 -5.98 -22.22 6.81
C THR A 10 -4.68 -21.93 6.06
N THR A 11 -3.95 -22.98 5.73
CA THR A 11 -2.69 -22.82 4.99
C THR A 11 -2.92 -22.17 3.65
N MET A 12 -4.00 -22.53 2.95
CA MET A 12 -4.30 -21.94 1.66
C MET A 12 -4.63 -20.45 1.78
N ILE A 13 -5.34 -20.08 2.83
CA ILE A 13 -5.67 -18.66 3.05
C ILE A 13 -4.40 -17.88 3.33
N GLU A 14 -3.55 -18.40 4.19
CA GLU A 14 -2.30 -17.73 4.51
C GLU A 14 -1.42 -17.59 3.29
N LYS A 15 -1.39 -18.63 2.48
CA LYS A 15 -0.59 -18.60 1.26
C LYS A 15 -1.12 -17.55 0.28
N ARG A 16 -2.43 -17.48 0.15
CA ARG A 16 -3.04 -16.49 -0.73
C ARG A 16 -2.70 -15.08 -0.29
N HIS A 17 -2.78 -14.84 1.01
CA HIS A 17 -2.42 -13.54 1.55
C HIS A 17 -0.98 -13.20 1.21
N GLN A 18 -0.07 -14.14 1.42
CA GLN A 18 1.33 -13.92 1.15
C GLN A 18 1.57 -13.64 -0.33
N GLU A 19 0.90 -14.39 -1.20
CA GLU A 19 1.05 -14.20 -2.64
C GLU A 19 0.65 -12.80 -3.06
N ILE A 20 -0.43 -12.29 -2.49
CA ILE A 20 -0.88 -10.95 -2.83
C ILE A 20 0.11 -9.92 -2.33
N CYS A 21 0.64 -10.09 -1.13
CA CYS A 21 1.65 -9.19 -0.61
C CYS A 21 2.91 -9.20 -1.48
N ASP A 22 3.32 -10.39 -1.91
CA ASP A 22 4.48 -10.50 -2.79
C ASP A 22 4.23 -9.80 -4.12
N ASN A 23 3.03 -9.96 -4.65
CA ASN A 23 2.66 -9.31 -5.91
C ASN A 23 2.71 -7.79 -5.77
N ILE A 24 2.18 -7.27 -4.69
CA ILE A 24 2.21 -5.84 -4.44
C ILE A 24 3.65 -5.34 -4.37
N HIS A 25 4.50 -6.09 -3.69
CA HIS A 25 5.89 -5.70 -3.55
C HIS A 25 6.62 -5.71 -4.89
N GLU A 26 6.40 -6.75 -5.68
CA GLU A 26 7.05 -6.86 -6.98
C GLU A 26 6.61 -5.74 -7.92
N THR A 27 5.32 -5.43 -7.89
CA THR A 27 4.81 -4.34 -8.71
C THR A 27 5.45 -3.02 -8.29
N TRP A 28 5.59 -2.81 -7.00
CA TRP A 28 6.24 -1.60 -6.51
C TRP A 28 7.68 -1.52 -6.97
N LEU A 29 8.40 -2.63 -6.88
CA LEU A 29 9.79 -2.66 -7.33
C LEU A 29 9.90 -2.27 -8.79
N TRP A 30 9.04 -2.85 -9.62
CA TRP A 30 9.08 -2.58 -11.05
C TRP A 30 8.77 -1.12 -11.34
N LYS A 31 7.73 -0.60 -10.73
CA LYS A 31 7.34 0.78 -10.98
C LYS A 31 8.36 1.76 -10.46
N ASN A 32 8.91 1.47 -9.30
CA ASN A 32 9.92 2.34 -8.73
C ASN A 32 11.17 2.41 -9.63
N ALA A 33 11.54 1.27 -10.19
CA ALA A 33 12.67 1.26 -11.11
C ALA A 33 12.36 2.03 -12.40
N ALA A 34 11.11 1.95 -12.87
CA ALA A 34 10.75 2.58 -14.13
C ALA A 34 10.54 4.09 -13.98
N TYR A 35 9.93 4.50 -12.88
CA TYR A 35 9.52 5.90 -12.72
C TYR A 35 10.36 6.65 -11.71
N GLY A 36 11.30 5.98 -11.08
CA GLY A 36 12.16 6.64 -10.12
C GLY A 36 11.43 6.96 -8.84
N ASP A 37 11.83 8.05 -8.24
CA ASP A 37 11.38 8.41 -6.90
C ASP A 37 10.30 9.49 -6.94
N SER A 38 9.45 9.46 -7.96
CA SER A 38 8.52 10.56 -8.19
C SER A 38 7.49 10.70 -7.06
N PHE A 39 7.05 9.59 -6.47
CA PHE A 39 6.09 9.69 -5.38
C PHE A 39 6.72 10.41 -4.18
N HIS A 40 7.95 10.06 -3.85
CA HIS A 40 8.67 10.69 -2.76
C HIS A 40 8.86 12.19 -3.02
N GLN A 41 9.25 12.54 -4.24
CA GLN A 41 9.47 13.92 -4.58
C GLN A 41 8.18 14.73 -4.46
N LEU A 42 7.09 14.18 -4.94
CA LEU A 42 5.80 14.85 -4.84
C LEU A 42 5.37 15.01 -3.39
N TYR A 43 5.60 13.97 -2.59
CA TYR A 43 5.31 14.04 -1.16
C TYR A 43 6.13 15.14 -0.50
N ASN A 44 7.41 15.24 -0.84
CA ASN A 44 8.26 16.30 -0.30
C ASN A 44 7.75 17.68 -0.69
N ASP A 45 7.31 17.82 -1.93
CA ASP A 45 6.88 19.13 -2.43
C ASP A 45 5.54 19.55 -1.86
N LEU A 46 4.60 18.64 -1.81
CA LEU A 46 3.21 18.98 -1.48
C LEU A 46 2.72 18.40 -0.16
N GLY A 47 3.51 17.54 0.46
CA GLY A 47 3.13 16.95 1.72
C GLY A 47 2.17 15.78 1.56
N ILE A 48 1.60 15.36 2.69
CA ILE A 48 0.75 14.18 2.73
C ILE A 48 -0.47 14.32 1.83
N ILE A 49 -0.87 15.54 1.53
CA ILE A 49 -2.03 15.76 0.68
C ILE A 49 -1.82 15.14 -0.70
N SER A 50 -0.59 15.14 -1.21
CA SER A 50 -0.33 14.52 -2.50
C SER A 50 -0.64 13.03 -2.45
N ALA A 51 -0.26 12.37 -1.36
CA ALA A 51 -0.52 10.94 -1.21
C ALA A 51 -2.01 10.67 -1.05
N VAL A 52 -2.69 11.47 -0.24
CA VAL A 52 -4.13 11.31 -0.04
C VAL A 52 -4.87 11.49 -1.36
N THR A 53 -4.40 12.42 -2.19
CA THR A 53 -5.02 12.64 -3.48
C THR A 53 -4.91 11.39 -4.36
N GLN A 54 -3.76 10.76 -4.37
CA GLN A 54 -3.58 9.54 -5.15
C GLN A 54 -4.50 8.42 -4.64
N ILE A 55 -4.57 8.27 -3.33
CA ILE A 55 -5.45 7.26 -2.74
C ILE A 55 -6.91 7.57 -3.09
N THR A 56 -7.27 8.85 -3.05
CA THR A 56 -8.63 9.25 -3.36
C THR A 56 -9.00 8.91 -4.80
N HIS A 57 -8.08 9.13 -5.73
CA HIS A 57 -8.33 8.77 -7.12
C HIS A 57 -8.63 7.29 -7.25
N LYS A 58 -7.85 6.45 -6.58
CA LYS A 58 -8.09 5.02 -6.64
C LYS A 58 -9.39 4.63 -5.97
N TYR A 59 -9.72 5.29 -4.87
CA TYR A 59 -10.98 5.04 -4.20
C TYR A 59 -12.16 5.39 -5.10
N ASN A 60 -12.09 6.53 -5.78
CA ASN A 60 -13.17 6.95 -6.67
C ASN A 60 -13.33 5.96 -7.83
N ARG A 61 -12.21 5.49 -8.37
CA ARG A 61 -12.26 4.49 -9.43
C ARG A 61 -12.90 3.21 -8.90
N LEU A 62 -12.55 2.82 -7.68
CA LEU A 62 -13.11 1.63 -7.07
C LEU A 62 -14.62 1.73 -6.92
N LYS A 63 -15.08 2.91 -6.47
CA LYS A 63 -16.52 3.14 -6.33
C LYS A 63 -17.24 3.02 -7.67
N THR A 64 -16.66 3.60 -8.70
CA THR A 64 -17.25 3.55 -10.03
C THR A 64 -17.34 2.12 -10.53
N LEU A 65 -16.25 1.38 -10.40
CA LEU A 65 -16.22 0.00 -10.84
C LEU A 65 -17.21 -0.87 -10.08
N ALA A 66 -17.32 -0.63 -8.78
CA ALA A 66 -18.21 -1.42 -7.95
C ALA A 66 -19.67 -1.20 -8.29
N LYS A 67 -20.01 0.01 -8.76
CA LYS A 67 -21.38 0.32 -9.13
C LYS A 67 -21.74 -0.07 -10.54
N ASP A 68 -20.75 -0.28 -11.39
CA ASP A 68 -20.98 -0.54 -12.79
C ASP A 68 -21.44 -1.98 -12.96
N LYS A 69 -22.67 -2.15 -13.42
CA LYS A 69 -23.25 -3.47 -13.64
C LYS A 69 -23.35 -3.80 -15.11
N SER A 70 -22.85 -2.94 -15.98
CA SER A 70 -22.95 -3.17 -17.42
C SER A 70 -21.81 -4.03 -17.93
N ASN A 71 -20.69 -4.12 -17.22
CA ASN A 71 -19.56 -4.91 -17.63
C ASN A 71 -19.71 -6.35 -17.19
N SER A 72 -19.00 -7.24 -17.86
CA SER A 72 -18.99 -8.63 -17.43
C SER A 72 -18.35 -8.72 -16.05
N ILE A 73 -18.75 -9.76 -15.32
CA ILE A 73 -18.23 -9.95 -13.98
C ILE A 73 -16.73 -10.11 -14.01
N ASP A 74 -16.22 -10.86 -14.99
CA ASP A 74 -14.78 -11.13 -15.04
C ASP A 74 -13.98 -9.85 -15.22
N THR A 75 -14.39 -9.03 -16.19
CA THR A 75 -13.65 -7.79 -16.46
C THR A 75 -13.72 -6.84 -15.28
N ARG A 76 -14.91 -6.73 -14.69
CA ARG A 76 -15.09 -5.86 -13.54
C ARG A 76 -14.23 -6.31 -12.36
N ASP A 77 -14.23 -7.61 -12.10
CA ASP A 77 -13.50 -8.13 -10.95
C ASP A 77 -12.00 -7.91 -11.10
N GLU A 78 -11.47 -8.13 -12.31
CA GLU A 78 -10.05 -7.87 -12.55
C GLU A 78 -9.71 -6.41 -12.31
N SER A 79 -10.55 -5.52 -12.83
CA SER A 79 -10.30 -4.09 -12.66
C SER A 79 -10.39 -3.68 -11.19
N ILE A 80 -11.31 -4.26 -10.46
CA ILE A 80 -11.46 -3.98 -9.04
C ILE A 80 -10.23 -4.45 -8.29
N ILE A 81 -9.77 -5.66 -8.58
CA ILE A 81 -8.58 -6.18 -7.90
C ILE A 81 -7.37 -5.31 -8.21
N ASP A 82 -7.17 -4.96 -9.49
CA ASP A 82 -6.06 -4.10 -9.86
C ASP A 82 -6.10 -2.78 -9.11
N THR A 83 -7.29 -2.19 -9.01
CA THR A 83 -7.45 -0.92 -8.33
C THR A 83 -7.14 -1.06 -6.83
N LEU A 84 -7.60 -2.17 -6.24
CA LEU A 84 -7.32 -2.42 -4.83
C LEU A 84 -5.82 -2.56 -4.58
N LEU A 85 -5.12 -3.26 -5.48
CA LEU A 85 -3.67 -3.44 -5.32
C LEU A 85 -2.93 -2.12 -5.50
N ASP A 86 -3.36 -1.30 -6.47
CA ASP A 86 -2.78 0.03 -6.64
C ASP A 86 -2.97 0.87 -5.39
N MET A 87 -4.19 0.83 -4.86
CA MET A 87 -4.52 1.60 -3.66
C MET A 87 -3.68 1.12 -2.48
N ALA A 88 -3.52 -0.19 -2.35
CA ALA A 88 -2.70 -0.74 -1.28
C ALA A 88 -1.26 -0.23 -1.39
N ASN A 89 -0.71 -0.18 -2.60
CA ASN A 89 0.64 0.31 -2.78
C ASN A 89 0.75 1.79 -2.39
N TYR A 90 -0.22 2.60 -2.77
CA TYR A 90 -0.17 4.01 -2.36
C TYR A 90 -0.26 4.14 -0.85
N CYS A 91 -1.06 3.29 -0.21
CA CYS A 91 -1.14 3.34 1.25
C CYS A 91 0.18 2.94 1.89
N ILE A 92 0.83 1.92 1.36
CA ILE A 92 2.12 1.49 1.87
C ILE A 92 3.17 2.58 1.67
N MET A 93 3.21 3.16 0.47
CA MET A 93 4.18 4.21 0.18
C MET A 93 3.96 5.42 1.07
N THR A 94 2.71 5.74 1.36
CA THR A 94 2.41 6.85 2.26
C THR A 94 2.94 6.58 3.64
N ALA A 95 2.73 5.36 4.14
CA ALA A 95 3.25 4.99 5.45
C ALA A 95 4.78 5.08 5.47
N MET A 96 5.41 4.67 4.38
CA MET A 96 6.87 4.76 4.29
C MET A 96 7.35 6.20 4.36
N GLU A 97 6.64 7.12 3.70
CA GLU A 97 7.03 8.51 3.74
C GLU A 97 6.88 9.10 5.14
N ILE A 98 5.82 8.73 5.83
CA ILE A 98 5.63 9.21 7.19
C ILE A 98 6.73 8.69 8.09
N GLU A 99 7.10 7.42 7.95
CA GLU A 99 8.19 6.86 8.73
C GLU A 99 9.51 7.55 8.41
N ARG A 100 9.72 7.84 7.12
CA ARG A 100 10.93 8.54 6.71
C ARG A 100 11.00 9.92 7.33
N GLU A 101 9.88 10.62 7.39
CA GLU A 101 9.84 11.93 8.03
C GLU A 101 10.22 11.83 9.50
N LYS A 102 9.70 10.82 10.18
CA LYS A 102 10.01 10.64 11.59
C LYS A 102 11.49 10.36 11.78
N GLU A 103 12.05 9.51 10.95
CA GLU A 103 13.48 9.20 11.03
C GLU A 103 14.32 10.44 10.80
N HIS A 104 13.92 11.24 9.82
CA HIS A 104 14.66 12.45 9.51
C HIS A 104 14.63 13.44 10.67
N GLN A 105 13.46 13.61 11.26
CA GLN A 105 13.33 14.48 12.41
C GLN A 105 14.16 13.98 13.57
N CYS A 106 14.13 12.68 13.81
CA CYS A 106 14.92 12.09 14.88
C CYS A 106 16.40 12.32 14.64
N THR A 107 16.84 12.17 13.40
CA THR A 107 18.24 12.41 13.06
C THR A 107 18.62 13.85 13.31
N CYS A 108 17.77 14.78 12.89
CA CYS A 108 18.07 16.20 13.06
C CYS A 108 18.20 16.60 14.52
N SER A 109 17.41 16.01 15.39
CA SER A 109 17.41 16.35 16.79
C SER A 109 18.01 15.26 17.65
N CYS A 110 18.82 14.41 17.06
CA CYS A 110 19.32 13.25 17.77
C CYS A 110 20.16 13.60 18.97
N LYS A 111 20.81 14.76 18.93
CA LYS A 111 21.63 15.14 20.10
C LYS A 111 20.81 15.29 21.33
N CYS A 112 19.61 15.78 21.22
CA CYS A 112 18.85 16.10 22.40
C CYS A 112 17.61 15.25 22.58
N SER A 113 17.30 14.37 21.66
CA SER A 113 16.04 13.68 21.74
C SER A 113 16.16 12.23 22.15
N SER A 114 17.35 11.76 22.37
CA SER A 114 17.48 10.35 22.73
C SER A 114 16.74 10.04 24.01
N GLU A 115 16.68 10.97 24.93
CA GLU A 115 15.98 10.68 26.15
C GLU A 115 14.48 10.81 25.98
N THR A 116 14.01 11.68 25.15
CA THR A 116 12.57 11.79 25.01
C THR A 116 11.96 10.56 24.41
N ASP A 117 12.70 9.88 23.60
CA ASP A 117 12.15 8.74 22.92
C ASP A 117 11.69 7.68 23.87
N GLU A 118 12.43 7.43 24.90
CA GLU A 118 12.05 6.34 25.74
C GLU A 118 10.95 6.68 26.67
N GLU A 119 10.59 7.91 26.81
CA GLU A 119 9.48 8.20 27.66
C GLU A 119 8.20 7.74 27.12
N ASP A 120 8.09 7.58 25.84
CA ASP A 120 6.87 7.09 25.28
C ASP A 120 6.70 5.62 25.52
#